data_8e1c6063682d6fdc95dc5f3992ab12df
#
_entry.id   8e1c6063682d6fdc95dc5f3992ab12df
#
_cell.length_a   1.000
_cell.length_b   1.000
_cell.length_c   1.000
_cell.angle_alpha   90.00
_cell.angle_beta   90.00
_cell.angle_gamma   90.00
#
_symmetry.space_group_name_H-M   'P 1'
#
loop_
_entity.id
_entity.type
_entity.pdbx_description
1 polymer ?
#
loop_
_entity_poly.entity_id
_entity_poly.type
_entity_poly.pdbx_seq_one_letter_code
_entity_poly.pdbx_strand_id
1 'polypeptide(L)' 'MTDPEAKAILNSYGAPANTAQHIEAINTAIRALGGKATMAEIWAWAKQPSESAD' A
#
# COMPACT_ATOMS: atom_id res chain seq x y z
N MET A 1 8.73 -5.38 3.70
CA MET A 1 8.43 -4.12 3.00
C MET A 1 7.98 -3.06 3.98
N THR A 2 8.47 -1.85 3.85
CA THR A 2 8.10 -0.75 4.71
C THR A 2 6.83 -0.05 4.19
N ASP A 3 6.19 0.74 5.05
CA ASP A 3 5.00 1.47 4.63
C ASP A 3 5.28 2.43 3.47
N PRO A 4 6.36 3.23 3.50
CA PRO A 4 6.66 4.11 2.36
C PRO A 4 6.88 3.33 1.06
N GLU A 5 7.52 2.18 1.14
CA GLU A 5 7.73 1.34 -0.02
C GLU A 5 6.41 0.84 -0.58
N ALA A 6 5.54 0.37 0.30
CA ALA A 6 4.25 -0.15 -0.12
C ALA A 6 3.43 0.94 -0.79
N LYS A 7 3.42 2.14 -0.23
CA LYS A 7 2.71 3.27 -0.81
C LYS A 7 3.26 3.61 -2.19
N ALA A 8 4.58 3.61 -2.34
CA ALA A 8 5.20 3.90 -3.63
C ALA A 8 4.82 2.87 -4.68
N ILE A 9 4.84 1.60 -4.30
CA ILE A 9 4.49 0.52 -5.23
C ILE A 9 3.03 0.63 -5.65
N LEU A 10 2.13 0.85 -4.70
CA LEU A 10 0.71 0.96 -5.01
C LEU A 10 0.41 2.14 -5.91
N ASN A 11 1.13 3.23 -5.75
CA ASN A 11 0.93 4.41 -6.61
C ASN A 11 1.61 4.29 -7.96
N SER A 12 2.55 3.37 -8.12
CA SER A 12 3.28 3.19 -9.37
C SER A 12 2.54 2.34 -10.38
N TYR A 13 1.63 1.50 -9.93
CA TYR A 13 0.92 0.61 -10.83
C TYR A 13 -0.41 1.21 -11.22
N GLY A 14 -0.57 1.49 -12.50
CA GLY A 14 -1.82 2.05 -13.02
C GLY A 14 -2.90 1.00 -13.22
N ALA A 15 -2.55 -0.27 -13.13
CA ALA A 15 -3.49 -1.37 -13.29
C ALA A 15 -3.14 -2.47 -12.31
N PRO A 16 -4.05 -3.37 -12.03
CA PRO A 16 -3.74 -4.48 -11.13
C PRO A 16 -2.54 -5.24 -11.65
N ALA A 17 -1.52 -5.32 -10.84
CA ALA A 17 -0.33 -6.08 -11.16
C ALA A 17 -0.37 -7.36 -10.35
N ASN A 18 -0.04 -8.46 -11.01
CA ASN A 18 0.01 -9.75 -10.34
C ASN A 18 1.43 -10.09 -9.94
N THR A 19 2.19 -9.08 -9.57
CA THR A 19 3.56 -9.29 -9.12
C THR A 19 3.57 -9.54 -7.63
N ALA A 20 4.59 -10.27 -7.19
CA ALA A 20 4.77 -10.52 -5.76
C ALA A 20 4.91 -9.21 -4.99
N GLN A 21 5.58 -8.22 -5.57
CA GLN A 21 5.74 -6.93 -4.93
C GLN A 21 4.41 -6.22 -4.70
N HIS A 22 3.53 -6.29 -5.68
CA HIS A 22 2.22 -5.68 -5.56
C HIS A 22 1.41 -6.34 -4.44
N ILE A 23 1.44 -7.65 -4.39
CA ILE A 23 0.74 -8.41 -3.35
C ILE A 23 1.31 -8.07 -1.98
N GLU A 24 2.62 -7.96 -1.87
CA GLU A 24 3.24 -7.57 -0.60
C GLU A 24 2.84 -6.16 -0.18
N ALA A 25 2.74 -5.25 -1.14
CA ALA A 25 2.33 -3.90 -0.84
C ALA A 25 0.89 -3.86 -0.30
N ILE A 26 0.00 -4.63 -0.91
CA ILE A 26 -1.37 -4.73 -0.44
C ILE A 26 -1.42 -5.31 0.97
N ASN A 27 -0.66 -6.37 1.22
CA ASN A 27 -0.62 -6.98 2.54
C ASN A 27 -0.04 -6.03 3.59
N THR A 28 0.94 -5.23 3.21
CA THR A 28 1.50 -4.23 4.11
C THR A 28 0.47 -3.18 4.46
N ALA A 29 -0.30 -2.74 3.47
CA ALA A 29 -1.38 -1.78 3.70
C ALA A 29 -2.43 -2.35 4.65
N ILE A 30 -2.83 -3.59 4.43
CA ILE A 30 -3.82 -4.24 5.28
C ILE A 30 -3.32 -4.28 6.72
N ARG A 31 -2.06 -4.63 6.92
CA ARG A 31 -1.48 -4.66 8.28
C ARG A 31 -1.46 -3.28 8.91
N ALA A 32 -1.10 -2.26 8.13
CA ALA A 32 -1.06 -0.89 8.62
C ALA A 32 -2.45 -0.41 9.02
N LEU A 33 -3.49 -0.95 8.39
CA LEU A 33 -4.87 -0.56 8.66
C LEU A 33 -5.57 -1.44 9.70
N GLY A 34 -4.80 -2.28 10.39
CA GLY A 34 -5.33 -3.05 11.50
C GLY A 34 -5.70 -4.49 11.19
N GLY A 35 -5.31 -5.00 10.03
CA GLY A 35 -5.52 -6.40 9.67
C GLY A 35 -6.71 -6.64 8.75
N LYS A 36 -7.54 -5.63 8.54
CA LYS A 36 -8.68 -5.72 7.63
C LYS A 36 -8.80 -4.41 6.89
N ALA A 37 -9.01 -4.46 5.58
CA ALA A 37 -9.21 -3.25 4.80
C ALA A 37 -9.87 -3.60 3.48
N THR A 38 -10.71 -2.68 2.99
CA THR A 38 -11.26 -2.78 1.65
C THR A 38 -10.24 -2.22 0.66
N MET A 39 -10.43 -2.50 -0.61
CA MET A 39 -9.55 -1.92 -1.63
C MET A 39 -9.59 -0.40 -1.60
N ALA A 40 -10.77 0.17 -1.38
CA ALA A 40 -10.88 1.63 -1.27
C ALA A 40 -10.03 2.18 -0.13
N GLU A 41 -10.02 1.49 0.98
CA GLU A 41 -9.21 1.90 2.13
C GLU A 41 -7.72 1.76 1.83
N ILE A 42 -7.34 0.70 1.14
CA ILE A 42 -5.95 0.48 0.77
C ILE A 42 -5.47 1.61 -0.16
N TRP A 43 -6.27 1.97 -1.14
CA TRP A 43 -5.91 3.04 -2.06
C TRP A 43 -5.84 4.39 -1.36
N ALA A 44 -6.76 4.66 -0.45
CA ALA A 44 -6.73 5.89 0.33
C ALA A 44 -5.47 5.97 1.19
N TRP A 45 -5.12 4.85 1.82
CA TRP A 45 -3.89 4.77 2.60
C TRP A 45 -2.66 5.03 1.74
N ALA A 46 -2.63 4.46 0.54
CA ALA A 46 -1.49 4.61 -0.35
C ALA A 46 -1.29 6.06 -0.79
N LYS A 47 -2.35 6.83 -0.83
CA LYS A 47 -2.27 8.24 -1.24
C LYS A 47 -1.86 9.16 -0.10
N GLN A 48 -1.84 8.67 1.12
CA GLN A 48 -1.43 9.49 2.25
C GLN A 48 0.08 9.68 2.25
N PRO A 49 0.57 10.83 2.69
CA PRO A 49 2.02 11.02 2.77
C PRO A 49 2.62 10.08 3.80
N SER A 50 3.85 9.67 3.55
CA SER A 50 4.59 8.83 4.47
C SER A 50 4.96 9.62 5.70
N GLU A 51 4.66 9.05 6.87
CA GLU A 51 5.00 9.73 8.11
C GLU A 51 6.48 9.77 8.38
N SER A 52 7.20 8.84 7.82
CA SER A 52 8.64 8.80 7.99
C SER A 52 9.34 9.97 7.32
N ALA A 53 8.61 10.78 6.60
CA ALA A 53 9.18 11.96 5.97
C ALA A 53 9.56 13.03 6.98
N ASP A 54 9.08 12.94 8.17
CA ASP A 54 9.37 13.96 9.19
C ASP A 54 10.78 13.85 9.76
#